data_ace950814ca8118954c9d5cce74d78c6
#
_entry.id   ace950814ca8118954c9d5cce74d78c6
#
_cell.length_a   1.000
_cell.length_b   1.000
_cell.length_c   1.000
_cell.angle_alpha   90.00
_cell.angle_beta   90.00
_cell.angle_gamma   90.00
#
_symmetry.space_group_name_H-M   'P 1'
#
loop_
_entity.id
_entity.type
_entity.pdbx_description
1 polymer ?
#
loop_
_entity_poly.entity_id
_entity_poly.type
_entity_poly.pdbx_seq_one_letter_code
_entity_poly.pdbx_strand_id
1 'polypeptide(L)'
;MDRAALDAAYNNGAAVRNSAEIVTDWQARSRALRTRAGASLDLRYGPAERDRIDLFETGKRAPLLAFIHGGYWQMREKETFSFIASGPLEHGINVALIGYTLAPQARLDAIVAEVRGALDYLSERYSEIVVSGWSAGGHLTAMSLSHPAASAGLAISGLYDLEPMRLCYVNDKLRLDEAEQKRNSPIFLPAVKKPLVVAYGKSELPELQRQSEEFARKVNAKALGLEGHDHFTILEELASPRGTLTRALLGLTGR
;
A
#
# COMPACT_ATOMS: atom_id res chain seq x y z
N MET A 1 -14.99 17.18 13.68
CA MET A 1 -15.50 17.47 12.32
C MET A 1 -16.87 16.80 12.17
N ASP A 2 -17.84 17.46 11.53
CA ASP A 2 -19.07 16.80 11.11
C ASP A 2 -18.83 15.87 9.89
N ARG A 3 -19.85 15.10 9.48
CA ARG A 3 -19.71 14.13 8.37
C ARG A 3 -19.28 14.80 7.06
N ALA A 4 -19.85 15.95 6.72
CA ALA A 4 -19.53 16.63 5.46
C ALA A 4 -18.06 17.11 5.43
N ALA A 5 -17.56 17.62 6.54
CA ALA A 5 -16.17 18.01 6.69
C ALA A 5 -15.23 16.78 6.62
N LEU A 6 -15.61 15.64 7.22
CA LEU A 6 -14.87 14.39 7.11
C LEU A 6 -14.89 13.85 5.67
N ASP A 7 -16.03 13.88 5.00
CA ASP A 7 -16.16 13.46 3.62
C ASP A 7 -15.20 14.25 2.70
N ALA A 8 -15.11 15.57 2.90
CA ALA A 8 -14.19 16.43 2.16
C ALA A 8 -12.71 16.17 2.53
N ALA A 9 -12.41 15.96 3.82
CA ALA A 9 -11.05 15.75 4.31
C ALA A 9 -10.40 14.45 3.81
N TYR A 10 -11.20 13.50 3.31
CA TYR A 10 -10.73 12.21 2.80
C TYR A 10 -11.11 11.95 1.34
N ASN A 11 -11.65 12.95 0.61
CA ASN A 11 -11.95 12.81 -0.81
C ASN A 11 -10.75 13.14 -1.70
N ASN A 12 -9.76 12.24 -1.71
CA ASN A 12 -8.54 12.40 -2.50
C ASN A 12 -8.80 12.55 -4.01
N GLY A 13 -9.84 11.87 -4.53
CA GLY A 13 -10.21 11.97 -5.94
C GLY A 13 -10.69 13.35 -6.35
N ALA A 14 -11.41 14.06 -5.47
CA ALA A 14 -11.84 15.43 -5.73
C ALA A 14 -10.71 16.45 -5.49
N ALA A 15 -9.78 16.14 -4.58
CA ALA A 15 -8.66 17.02 -4.25
C ALA A 15 -7.64 17.15 -5.40
N VAL A 16 -7.50 16.11 -6.24
CA VAL A 16 -6.58 16.08 -7.39
C VAL A 16 -7.37 16.09 -8.69
N ARG A 17 -7.42 17.26 -9.35
CA ARG A 17 -8.28 17.52 -10.52
C ARG A 17 -8.13 16.50 -11.64
N ASN A 18 -6.92 16.05 -11.94
CA ASN A 18 -6.58 15.09 -13.00
C ASN A 18 -6.37 13.66 -12.50
N SER A 19 -6.91 13.31 -11.32
CA SER A 19 -6.73 11.98 -10.74
C SER A 19 -7.18 10.83 -11.64
N ALA A 20 -8.26 11.04 -12.43
CA ALA A 20 -8.75 10.04 -13.38
C ALA A 20 -7.77 9.81 -14.56
N GLU A 21 -7.15 10.88 -15.06
CA GLU A 21 -6.14 10.82 -16.13
C GLU A 21 -4.87 10.11 -15.64
N ILE A 22 -4.41 10.44 -14.42
CA ILE A 22 -3.26 9.75 -13.78
C ILE A 22 -3.52 8.24 -13.69
N VAL A 23 -4.70 7.84 -13.23
CA VAL A 23 -5.06 6.42 -13.12
C VAL A 23 -5.13 5.74 -14.49
N THR A 24 -5.61 6.44 -15.51
CA THR A 24 -5.64 5.92 -16.89
C THR A 24 -4.22 5.69 -17.42
N ASP A 25 -3.29 6.59 -17.13
CA ASP A 25 -1.88 6.44 -17.48
C ASP A 25 -1.25 5.25 -16.71
N TRP A 26 -1.50 5.12 -15.41
CA TRP A 26 -1.05 3.96 -14.63
C TRP A 26 -1.51 2.64 -15.24
N GLN A 27 -2.78 2.56 -15.64
CA GLN A 27 -3.32 1.35 -16.29
C GLN A 27 -2.62 1.06 -17.63
N ALA A 28 -2.33 2.10 -18.43
CA ALA A 28 -1.63 1.92 -19.71
C ALA A 28 -0.21 1.39 -19.50
N ARG A 29 0.56 2.01 -18.61
CA ARG A 29 1.92 1.57 -18.26
C ARG A 29 1.94 0.18 -17.61
N SER A 30 0.96 -0.09 -16.77
CA SER A 30 0.82 -1.40 -16.12
C SER A 30 0.56 -2.50 -17.14
N ARG A 31 -0.35 -2.28 -18.12
CA ARG A 31 -0.58 -3.24 -19.21
C ARG A 31 0.72 -3.54 -19.98
N ALA A 32 1.48 -2.50 -20.30
CA ALA A 32 2.76 -2.68 -21.00
C ALA A 32 3.77 -3.52 -20.18
N LEU A 33 3.86 -3.29 -18.85
CA LEU A 33 4.76 -4.05 -18.00
C LEU A 33 4.32 -5.52 -17.83
N ARG A 34 3.03 -5.77 -17.74
CA ARG A 34 2.44 -7.11 -17.59
C ARG A 34 2.69 -8.02 -18.82
N THR A 35 2.97 -7.46 -19.98
CA THR A 35 3.36 -8.23 -21.17
C THR A 35 4.85 -8.54 -21.23
N ARG A 36 5.65 -8.07 -20.27
CA ARG A 36 7.09 -8.30 -20.22
C ARG A 36 7.40 -9.77 -19.99
N ALA A 37 8.41 -10.29 -20.66
CA ALA A 37 8.92 -11.64 -20.42
C ALA A 37 9.39 -11.80 -18.97
N GLY A 38 9.03 -12.92 -18.34
CA GLY A 38 9.38 -13.21 -16.93
C GLY A 38 8.35 -12.74 -15.90
N ALA A 39 7.22 -12.15 -16.31
CA ALA A 39 6.10 -11.91 -15.42
C ALA A 39 5.29 -13.22 -15.19
N SER A 40 5.03 -13.55 -13.92
CA SER A 40 4.11 -14.61 -13.52
C SER A 40 2.84 -13.96 -12.98
N LEU A 41 1.77 -14.03 -13.75
CA LEU A 41 0.53 -13.34 -13.43
C LEU A 41 -0.50 -14.27 -12.78
N ASP A 42 -1.36 -13.68 -11.94
CA ASP A 42 -2.52 -14.33 -11.31
C ASP A 42 -2.19 -15.59 -10.50
N LEU A 43 -1.00 -15.62 -9.87
CA LEU A 43 -0.62 -16.68 -8.95
C LEU A 43 -1.57 -16.73 -7.76
N ARG A 44 -2.24 -17.87 -7.57
CA ARG A 44 -3.21 -18.04 -6.48
C ARG A 44 -2.51 -18.26 -5.14
N TYR A 45 -2.83 -17.44 -4.14
CA TYR A 45 -2.32 -17.60 -2.78
C TYR A 45 -3.40 -18.00 -1.75
N GLY A 46 -4.69 -17.89 -2.11
CA GLY A 46 -5.81 -18.19 -1.23
C GLY A 46 -7.08 -18.60 -1.99
N PRO A 47 -8.18 -18.89 -1.28
CA PRO A 47 -9.40 -19.42 -1.87
C PRO A 47 -10.25 -18.38 -2.60
N ALA A 48 -10.19 -17.09 -2.21
CA ALA A 48 -11.02 -16.05 -2.82
C ALA A 48 -10.61 -15.78 -4.28
N GLU A 49 -11.54 -15.26 -5.07
CA GLU A 49 -11.31 -14.97 -6.48
C GLU A 49 -10.16 -13.96 -6.66
N ARG A 50 -10.08 -12.97 -5.77
CA ARG A 50 -9.07 -11.91 -5.79
C ARG A 50 -7.76 -12.26 -5.06
N ASP A 51 -7.67 -13.44 -4.44
CA ASP A 51 -6.44 -13.94 -3.82
C ASP A 51 -5.41 -14.32 -4.90
N ARG A 52 -4.92 -13.30 -5.61
CA ARG A 52 -3.98 -13.40 -6.72
C ARG A 52 -2.80 -12.47 -6.54
N ILE A 53 -1.65 -12.93 -6.98
CA ILE A 53 -0.40 -12.17 -7.02
C ILE A 53 0.08 -12.10 -8.47
N ASP A 54 0.54 -10.90 -8.89
CA ASP A 54 1.36 -10.75 -10.07
C ASP A 54 2.81 -10.58 -9.62
N LEU A 55 3.70 -11.41 -10.12
CA LEU A 55 5.10 -11.46 -9.73
C LEU A 55 6.01 -11.09 -10.91
N PHE A 56 6.89 -10.12 -10.67
CA PHE A 56 7.91 -9.66 -11.59
C PHE A 56 9.29 -9.95 -10.98
N GLU A 57 10.09 -10.78 -11.65
CA GLU A 57 11.37 -11.25 -11.10
C GLU A 57 12.57 -10.77 -11.89
N THR A 58 13.63 -10.43 -11.15
CA THR A 58 14.99 -10.16 -11.68
C THR A 58 15.94 -11.30 -11.36
N GLY A 59 15.65 -12.06 -10.28
CA GLY A 59 16.44 -13.21 -9.85
C GLY A 59 15.92 -13.85 -8.57
N LYS A 60 16.15 -15.15 -8.42
CA LYS A 60 15.60 -15.97 -7.32
C LYS A 60 16.09 -15.59 -5.91
N ARG A 61 17.27 -14.94 -5.78
CA ARG A 61 17.87 -14.54 -4.51
C ARG A 61 17.76 -13.05 -4.24
N ALA A 62 17.03 -12.31 -5.09
CA ALA A 62 16.81 -10.89 -4.90
C ALA A 62 15.77 -10.66 -3.79
N PRO A 63 15.87 -9.52 -3.05
CA PRO A 63 14.81 -9.08 -2.17
C PRO A 63 13.49 -8.91 -2.91
N LEU A 64 12.39 -9.02 -2.19
CA LEU A 64 11.04 -8.84 -2.73
C LEU A 64 10.39 -7.59 -2.15
N LEU A 65 9.84 -6.74 -3.01
CA LEU A 65 8.84 -5.75 -2.68
C LEU A 65 7.45 -6.39 -2.81
N ALA A 66 6.75 -6.60 -1.70
CA ALA A 66 5.35 -7.04 -1.68
C ALA A 66 4.44 -5.81 -1.60
N PHE A 67 3.86 -5.40 -2.75
CA PHE A 67 3.08 -4.17 -2.86
C PHE A 67 1.58 -4.42 -2.80
N ILE A 68 0.88 -3.65 -1.97
CA ILE A 68 -0.56 -3.71 -1.71
C ILE A 68 -1.20 -2.43 -2.25
N HIS A 69 -2.19 -2.59 -3.13
CA HIS A 69 -2.85 -1.45 -3.76
C HIS A 69 -3.77 -0.68 -2.81
N GLY A 70 -4.05 0.58 -3.16
CA GLY A 70 -5.01 1.44 -2.49
C GLY A 70 -6.44 1.31 -3.05
N GLY A 71 -7.29 2.27 -2.69
CA GLY A 71 -8.68 2.36 -3.13
C GLY A 71 -9.70 2.16 -2.01
N TYR A 72 -9.40 2.65 -0.81
CA TYR A 72 -10.27 2.59 0.37
C TYR A 72 -10.82 1.18 0.68
N TRP A 73 -10.04 0.13 0.36
CA TRP A 73 -10.44 -1.29 0.49
C TRP A 73 -11.72 -1.68 -0.30
N GLN A 74 -12.20 -0.81 -1.21
CA GLN A 74 -13.51 -0.91 -1.89
C GLN A 74 -13.41 -0.86 -3.40
N MET A 75 -12.28 -0.48 -3.94
CA MET A 75 -12.10 -0.26 -5.38
C MET A 75 -10.66 -0.53 -5.80
N ARG A 76 -10.44 -0.58 -7.10
CA ARG A 76 -9.18 -0.83 -7.79
C ARG A 76 -8.77 -2.31 -7.72
N GLU A 77 -7.66 -2.59 -8.34
CA GLU A 77 -7.13 -3.94 -8.53
C GLU A 77 -5.61 -3.88 -8.69
N LYS A 78 -4.91 -4.98 -8.41
CA LYS A 78 -3.45 -5.08 -8.50
C LYS A 78 -2.91 -4.74 -9.88
N GLU A 79 -3.68 -5.07 -10.93
CA GLU A 79 -3.38 -4.83 -12.34
C GLU A 79 -3.10 -3.35 -12.66
N THR A 80 -3.77 -2.44 -11.97
CA THR A 80 -3.59 -0.99 -12.12
C THR A 80 -2.21 -0.52 -11.68
N PHE A 81 -1.55 -1.27 -10.80
CA PHE A 81 -0.33 -0.82 -10.11
C PHE A 81 0.95 -1.51 -10.58
N SER A 82 0.92 -2.34 -11.62
CA SER A 82 2.14 -3.01 -12.10
C SER A 82 3.23 -2.02 -12.51
N PHE A 83 2.88 -0.81 -12.95
CA PHE A 83 3.83 0.23 -13.36
C PHE A 83 4.86 0.58 -12.29
N ILE A 84 4.52 0.46 -10.99
CA ILE A 84 5.44 0.78 -9.88
C ILE A 84 6.64 -0.17 -9.84
N ALA A 85 6.54 -1.33 -10.44
CA ALA A 85 7.62 -2.29 -10.45
C ALA A 85 8.82 -1.82 -11.28
N SER A 86 8.65 -0.84 -12.19
CA SER A 86 9.72 -0.35 -13.07
C SER A 86 10.95 0.12 -12.28
N GLY A 87 10.76 0.92 -11.23
CA GLY A 87 11.86 1.41 -10.41
C GLY A 87 12.62 0.31 -9.67
N PRO A 88 11.95 -0.52 -8.84
CA PRO A 88 12.59 -1.61 -8.11
C PRO A 88 13.29 -2.64 -8.99
N LEU A 89 12.71 -3.01 -10.13
CA LEU A 89 13.28 -4.00 -11.06
C LEU A 89 14.64 -3.55 -11.63
N GLU A 90 14.82 -2.26 -11.91
CA GLU A 90 16.10 -1.70 -12.37
C GLU A 90 17.22 -1.86 -11.32
N HIS A 91 16.86 -1.99 -10.05
CA HIS A 91 17.78 -2.23 -8.94
C HIS A 91 17.89 -3.69 -8.53
N GLY A 92 17.35 -4.61 -9.32
CA GLY A 92 17.40 -6.03 -9.02
C GLY A 92 16.53 -6.44 -7.82
N ILE A 93 15.44 -5.72 -7.54
CA ILE A 93 14.44 -6.08 -6.53
C ILE A 93 13.25 -6.70 -7.24
N ASN A 94 12.84 -7.89 -6.81
CA ASN A 94 11.62 -8.54 -7.28
C ASN A 94 10.39 -7.78 -6.78
N VAL A 95 9.29 -7.82 -7.51
CA VAL A 95 8.04 -7.13 -7.12
C VAL A 95 6.86 -8.09 -7.22
N ALA A 96 6.10 -8.19 -6.13
CA ALA A 96 4.80 -8.87 -6.08
C ALA A 96 3.68 -7.85 -5.88
N LEU A 97 2.70 -7.82 -6.77
CA LEU A 97 1.47 -7.03 -6.64
C LEU A 97 0.40 -7.92 -6.03
N ILE A 98 -0.07 -7.58 -4.83
CA ILE A 98 -1.04 -8.37 -4.07
C ILE A 98 -2.45 -7.85 -4.34
N GLY A 99 -3.33 -8.72 -4.87
CA GLY A 99 -4.77 -8.53 -4.89
C GLY A 99 -5.40 -9.01 -3.59
N TYR A 100 -6.57 -8.51 -3.26
CA TYR A 100 -7.35 -8.91 -2.08
C TYR A 100 -8.83 -8.64 -2.32
N THR A 101 -9.72 -9.30 -1.58
CA THR A 101 -11.17 -9.11 -1.67
C THR A 101 -11.56 -7.72 -1.18
N LEU A 102 -12.44 -7.05 -1.91
CA LEU A 102 -12.87 -5.69 -1.59
C LEU A 102 -14.13 -5.68 -0.71
N ALA A 103 -14.30 -4.61 0.06
CA ALA A 103 -15.55 -4.32 0.71
C ALA A 103 -16.63 -3.91 -0.34
N PRO A 104 -17.91 -4.29 -0.16
CA PRO A 104 -18.47 -4.92 1.01
C PRO A 104 -18.41 -6.46 1.02
N GLN A 105 -17.78 -7.12 0.02
CA GLN A 105 -17.70 -8.59 -0.07
C GLN A 105 -16.86 -9.19 1.06
N ALA A 106 -15.86 -8.45 1.55
CA ALA A 106 -15.09 -8.82 2.74
C ALA A 106 -15.12 -7.71 3.79
N ARG A 107 -15.08 -8.09 5.06
CA ARG A 107 -14.83 -7.19 6.19
C ARG A 107 -13.34 -6.85 6.26
N LEU A 108 -12.98 -5.75 6.91
CA LEU A 108 -11.58 -5.32 6.97
C LEU A 108 -10.67 -6.34 7.66
N ASP A 109 -11.16 -7.04 8.68
CA ASP A 109 -10.44 -8.15 9.31
C ASP A 109 -10.05 -9.25 8.31
N ALA A 110 -10.97 -9.62 7.42
CA ALA A 110 -10.72 -10.63 6.39
C ALA A 110 -9.71 -10.12 5.36
N ILE A 111 -9.81 -8.85 4.95
CA ILE A 111 -8.85 -8.22 4.02
C ILE A 111 -7.44 -8.25 4.62
N VAL A 112 -7.29 -7.90 5.90
CA VAL A 112 -6.00 -7.98 6.61
C VAL A 112 -5.47 -9.42 6.65
N ALA A 113 -6.36 -10.41 6.90
CA ALA A 113 -5.97 -11.82 6.91
C ALA A 113 -5.55 -12.32 5.52
N GLU A 114 -6.25 -11.93 4.44
CA GLU A 114 -5.88 -12.26 3.06
C GLU A 114 -4.47 -11.73 2.72
N VAL A 115 -4.18 -10.47 3.03
CA VAL A 115 -2.85 -9.89 2.80
C VAL A 115 -1.76 -10.63 3.59
N ARG A 116 -2.04 -11.03 4.83
CA ARG A 116 -1.10 -11.84 5.62
C ARG A 116 -0.90 -13.23 5.01
N GLY A 117 -1.96 -13.86 4.49
CA GLY A 117 -1.87 -15.12 3.73
C GLY A 117 -1.03 -14.98 2.45
N ALA A 118 -1.08 -13.83 1.77
CA ALA A 118 -0.19 -13.55 0.65
C ALA A 118 1.29 -13.50 1.08
N LEU A 119 1.59 -12.97 2.28
CA LEU A 119 2.96 -12.98 2.82
C LEU A 119 3.41 -14.39 3.20
N ASP A 120 2.52 -15.25 3.74
CA ASP A 120 2.85 -16.66 3.97
C ASP A 120 3.26 -17.33 2.66
N TYR A 121 2.44 -17.21 1.61
CA TYR A 121 2.72 -17.75 0.28
C TYR A 121 4.05 -17.26 -0.30
N LEU A 122 4.34 -15.95 -0.19
CA LEU A 122 5.59 -15.37 -0.70
C LEU A 122 6.81 -15.82 0.12
N SER A 123 6.64 -16.09 1.43
CA SER A 123 7.72 -16.50 2.32
C SER A 123 8.27 -17.90 2.01
N GLU A 124 7.51 -18.74 1.32
CA GLU A 124 7.99 -20.05 0.84
C GLU A 124 9.13 -19.89 -0.19
N ARG A 125 9.21 -18.73 -0.83
CA ARG A 125 10.16 -18.48 -1.94
C ARG A 125 11.16 -17.36 -1.66
N TYR A 126 10.80 -16.38 -0.81
CA TYR A 126 11.62 -15.20 -0.53
C TYR A 126 11.86 -15.05 0.96
N SER A 127 13.13 -14.92 1.34
CA SER A 127 13.56 -14.73 2.74
C SER A 127 13.63 -13.26 3.17
N GLU A 128 13.64 -12.32 2.21
CA GLU A 128 13.70 -10.89 2.46
C GLU A 128 12.54 -10.20 1.74
N ILE A 129 11.50 -9.83 2.51
CA ILE A 129 10.26 -9.24 1.99
C ILE A 129 10.06 -7.87 2.62
N VAL A 130 10.16 -6.81 1.83
CA VAL A 130 9.72 -5.48 2.21
C VAL A 130 8.24 -5.35 1.84
N VAL A 131 7.38 -5.20 2.85
CA VAL A 131 5.95 -4.96 2.62
C VAL A 131 5.74 -3.48 2.32
N SER A 132 5.03 -3.17 1.26
CA SER A 132 4.70 -1.79 0.90
C SER A 132 3.27 -1.69 0.39
N GLY A 133 2.76 -0.49 0.38
CA GLY A 133 1.44 -0.21 -0.19
C GLY A 133 1.10 1.26 -0.10
N TRP A 134 0.12 1.64 -0.89
CA TRP A 134 -0.32 3.01 -1.04
C TRP A 134 -1.74 3.21 -0.51
N SER A 135 -2.00 4.30 0.23
CA SER A 135 -3.33 4.66 0.74
C SER A 135 -3.89 3.54 1.64
N ALA A 136 -5.01 2.91 1.29
CA ALA A 136 -5.50 1.70 1.97
C ALA A 136 -4.43 0.59 2.01
N GLY A 137 -3.58 0.47 0.99
CA GLY A 137 -2.42 -0.44 0.99
C GLY A 137 -1.35 -0.02 1.99
N GLY A 138 -1.16 1.28 2.24
CA GLY A 138 -0.28 1.80 3.29
C GLY A 138 -0.76 1.41 4.69
N HIS A 139 -2.07 1.45 4.93
CA HIS A 139 -2.69 0.88 6.12
C HIS A 139 -2.41 -0.63 6.24
N LEU A 140 -2.68 -1.40 5.19
CA LEU A 140 -2.46 -2.86 5.17
C LEU A 140 -0.98 -3.21 5.35
N THR A 141 -0.06 -2.36 4.88
CA THR A 141 1.38 -2.47 5.18
C THR A 141 1.65 -2.39 6.68
N ALA A 142 1.10 -1.38 7.35
CA ALA A 142 1.26 -1.22 8.80
C ALA A 142 0.65 -2.40 9.59
N MET A 143 -0.54 -2.88 9.18
CA MET A 143 -1.21 -4.05 9.78
C MET A 143 -0.44 -5.35 9.57
N SER A 144 0.35 -5.44 8.51
CA SER A 144 1.10 -6.65 8.14
C SER A 144 2.55 -6.63 8.59
N LEU A 145 3.07 -5.52 9.13
CA LEU A 145 4.48 -5.40 9.51
C LEU A 145 4.88 -6.38 10.63
N SER A 146 3.95 -6.75 11.52
CA SER A 146 4.16 -7.76 12.55
C SER A 146 4.29 -9.20 12.02
N HIS A 147 3.95 -9.43 10.74
CA HIS A 147 4.04 -10.75 10.12
C HIS A 147 5.48 -11.26 10.11
N PRO A 148 5.76 -12.54 10.47
CA PRO A 148 7.14 -13.07 10.51
C PRO A 148 7.92 -12.88 9.21
N ALA A 149 7.27 -13.06 8.07
CA ALA A 149 7.88 -12.92 6.75
C ALA A 149 8.25 -11.47 6.38
N ALA A 150 7.64 -10.45 6.97
CA ALA A 150 7.98 -9.07 6.69
C ALA A 150 9.34 -8.72 7.31
N SER A 151 10.31 -8.33 6.51
CA SER A 151 11.63 -7.84 6.96
C SER A 151 11.57 -6.36 7.33
N ALA A 152 10.85 -5.56 6.57
CA ALA A 152 10.70 -4.11 6.72
C ALA A 152 9.38 -3.63 6.09
N GLY A 153 9.04 -2.35 6.27
CA GLY A 153 7.86 -1.72 5.68
C GLY A 153 8.13 -0.37 5.00
N LEU A 154 7.43 -0.13 3.89
CA LEU A 154 7.35 1.18 3.24
C LEU A 154 5.86 1.53 3.05
N ALA A 155 5.28 2.23 4.03
CA ALA A 155 3.88 2.63 4.02
C ALA A 155 3.74 4.01 3.36
N ILE A 156 3.00 4.09 2.25
CA ILE A 156 2.88 5.29 1.41
C ILE A 156 1.47 5.87 1.57
N SER A 157 1.36 7.10 2.06
CA SER A 157 0.10 7.86 2.18
C SER A 157 -1.01 7.07 2.89
N GLY A 158 -0.65 6.33 3.96
CA GLY A 158 -1.53 5.38 4.62
C GLY A 158 -2.56 6.01 5.55
N LEU A 159 -3.49 5.19 6.01
CA LEU A 159 -4.52 5.53 6.99
C LEU A 159 -4.24 4.73 8.26
N TYR A 160 -3.98 5.39 9.38
CA TYR A 160 -3.49 4.74 10.59
C TYR A 160 -4.44 4.85 11.77
N ASP A 161 -5.34 5.84 11.73
CA ASP A 161 -6.52 5.96 12.58
C ASP A 161 -7.76 5.82 11.70
N LEU A 162 -8.56 4.80 11.94
CA LEU A 162 -9.76 4.50 11.14
C LEU A 162 -11.05 5.10 11.73
N GLU A 163 -11.00 5.86 12.82
CA GLU A 163 -12.19 6.52 13.33
C GLU A 163 -12.80 7.47 12.29
N PRO A 164 -12.03 8.34 11.60
CA PRO A 164 -12.57 9.15 10.52
C PRO A 164 -13.20 8.33 9.38
N MET A 165 -12.61 7.17 9.08
CA MET A 165 -13.16 6.26 8.04
C MET A 165 -14.50 5.67 8.45
N ARG A 166 -14.69 5.37 9.74
CA ARG A 166 -15.96 4.90 10.29
C ARG A 166 -17.05 5.98 10.25
N LEU A 167 -16.69 7.24 10.30
CA LEU A 167 -17.59 8.39 10.39
C LEU A 167 -17.86 9.10 9.06
N CYS A 168 -17.13 8.79 7.97
CA CYS A 168 -17.28 9.39 6.66
C CYS A 168 -17.94 8.43 5.64
N TYR A 169 -18.10 8.92 4.38
CA TYR A 169 -18.73 8.16 3.27
C TYR A 169 -18.07 6.81 2.97
N VAL A 170 -16.79 6.64 3.32
CA VAL A 170 -16.08 5.38 3.12
C VAL A 170 -16.75 4.24 3.84
N ASN A 171 -17.37 4.52 4.99
CA ASN A 171 -18.04 3.51 5.80
C ASN A 171 -19.34 2.96 5.21
N ASP A 172 -19.93 3.62 4.24
CA ASP A 172 -21.18 3.15 3.62
C ASP A 172 -21.02 1.75 2.98
N LYS A 173 -19.80 1.44 2.49
CA LYS A 173 -19.43 0.11 1.98
C LYS A 173 -18.57 -0.68 2.95
N LEU A 174 -17.63 -0.02 3.65
CA LEU A 174 -16.68 -0.69 4.54
C LEU A 174 -17.37 -1.30 5.79
N ARG A 175 -18.45 -0.64 6.27
CA ARG A 175 -19.31 -1.11 7.38
C ARG A 175 -18.53 -1.41 8.66
N LEU A 176 -17.51 -0.59 8.97
CA LEU A 176 -16.77 -0.70 10.22
C LEU A 176 -17.70 -0.41 11.41
N ASP A 177 -17.71 -1.30 12.37
CA ASP A 177 -18.14 -1.01 13.73
C ASP A 177 -16.97 -0.46 14.56
N GLU A 178 -17.25 0.00 15.78
CA GLU A 178 -16.24 0.58 16.66
C GLU A 178 -15.14 -0.41 17.06
N ALA A 179 -15.51 -1.68 17.28
CA ALA A 179 -14.57 -2.72 17.68
C ALA A 179 -13.62 -3.07 16.53
N GLU A 180 -14.14 -3.23 15.30
CA GLU A 180 -13.33 -3.49 14.13
C GLU A 180 -12.45 -2.29 13.76
N GLN A 181 -12.96 -1.07 13.88
CA GLN A 181 -12.20 0.15 13.70
C GLN A 181 -11.00 0.21 14.65
N LYS A 182 -11.20 -0.04 15.94
CA LYS A 182 -10.12 0.02 16.94
C LYS A 182 -9.02 -1.02 16.69
N ARG A 183 -9.39 -2.29 16.45
CA ARG A 183 -8.40 -3.36 16.25
C ARG A 183 -7.67 -3.28 14.91
N ASN A 184 -8.22 -2.57 13.92
CA ASN A 184 -7.59 -2.32 12.63
C ASN A 184 -7.02 -0.90 12.48
N SER A 185 -6.92 -0.12 13.55
CA SER A 185 -6.22 1.17 13.54
C SER A 185 -4.78 0.99 14.02
N PRO A 186 -3.77 1.00 13.12
CA PRO A 186 -2.37 0.80 13.49
C PRO A 186 -1.87 1.76 14.58
N ILE A 187 -2.45 2.96 14.67
CA ILE A 187 -2.09 3.97 15.68
C ILE A 187 -2.35 3.46 17.12
N PHE A 188 -3.27 2.53 17.34
CA PHE A 188 -3.60 1.98 18.65
C PHE A 188 -2.88 0.66 18.96
N LEU A 189 -2.19 0.08 17.97
CA LEU A 189 -1.49 -1.19 18.14
C LEU A 189 -0.08 -0.98 18.74
N PRO A 190 0.50 -2.03 19.36
CA PRO A 190 1.89 -2.01 19.78
C PRO A 190 2.83 -1.76 18.61
N ALA A 191 3.84 -0.92 18.82
CA ALA A 191 4.87 -0.67 17.80
C ALA A 191 5.66 -1.95 17.49
N VAL A 192 5.85 -2.23 16.21
CA VAL A 192 6.64 -3.37 15.73
C VAL A 192 8.10 -2.94 15.60
N LYS A 193 9.03 -3.73 16.15
CA LYS A 193 10.48 -3.46 16.08
C LYS A 193 11.08 -3.96 14.76
N LYS A 194 10.59 -3.41 13.64
CA LYS A 194 11.13 -3.65 12.29
C LYS A 194 11.33 -2.30 11.59
N PRO A 195 12.30 -2.18 10.67
CA PRO A 195 12.48 -0.96 9.90
C PRO A 195 11.17 -0.56 9.19
N LEU A 196 10.77 0.70 9.34
CA LEU A 196 9.58 1.26 8.70
C LEU A 196 9.86 2.68 8.22
N VAL A 197 9.50 2.94 6.98
CA VAL A 197 9.39 4.29 6.42
C VAL A 197 7.91 4.58 6.19
N VAL A 198 7.45 5.72 6.70
CA VAL A 198 6.11 6.26 6.46
C VAL A 198 6.27 7.46 5.53
N ALA A 199 5.91 7.28 4.27
CA ALA A 199 6.02 8.31 3.23
C ALA A 199 4.67 8.95 2.95
N TYR A 200 4.67 10.25 2.61
CA TYR A 200 3.47 10.98 2.20
C TYR A 200 3.85 12.17 1.33
N GLY A 201 2.92 12.62 0.48
CA GLY A 201 3.09 13.82 -0.34
C GLY A 201 2.71 15.08 0.45
N LYS A 202 3.52 16.12 0.39
CA LYS A 202 3.23 17.39 1.07
C LYS A 202 2.15 18.25 0.39
N SER A 203 1.68 17.81 -0.77
CA SER A 203 0.50 18.39 -1.44
C SER A 203 -0.77 17.52 -1.27
N GLU A 204 -0.74 16.54 -0.38
CA GLU A 204 -1.92 15.74 -0.01
C GLU A 204 -2.89 16.53 0.87
N LEU A 205 -4.12 16.02 1.01
CA LEU A 205 -5.07 16.54 1.99
C LEU A 205 -4.44 16.56 3.40
N PRO A 206 -4.68 17.61 4.21
CA PRO A 206 -4.03 17.79 5.52
C PRO A 206 -4.19 16.58 6.45
N GLU A 207 -5.35 15.91 6.43
CA GLU A 207 -5.61 14.74 7.26
C GLU A 207 -4.74 13.54 6.92
N LEU A 208 -4.38 13.32 5.64
CA LEU A 208 -3.47 12.26 5.24
C LEU A 208 -2.04 12.52 5.73
N GLN A 209 -1.60 13.79 5.62
CA GLN A 209 -0.30 14.23 6.14
C GLN A 209 -0.25 14.05 7.66
N ARG A 210 -1.26 14.56 8.38
CA ARG A 210 -1.36 14.45 9.83
C ARG A 210 -1.29 13.00 10.30
N GLN A 211 -2.09 12.11 9.70
CA GLN A 211 -2.09 10.70 10.07
C GLN A 211 -0.72 10.05 9.83
N SER A 212 -0.05 10.36 8.72
CA SER A 212 1.28 9.84 8.42
C SER A 212 2.32 10.29 9.42
N GLU A 213 2.33 11.58 9.77
CA GLU A 213 3.27 12.15 10.75
C GLU A 213 3.04 11.64 12.17
N GLU A 214 1.77 11.57 12.60
CA GLU A 214 1.41 11.07 13.92
C GLU A 214 1.76 9.58 14.08
N PHE A 215 1.45 8.77 13.07
CA PHE A 215 1.79 7.36 13.11
C PHE A 215 3.31 7.14 13.11
N ALA A 216 4.05 7.82 12.23
CA ALA A 216 5.51 7.72 12.21
C ALA A 216 6.12 8.07 13.58
N ARG A 217 5.66 9.15 14.21
CA ARG A 217 6.09 9.55 15.56
C ARG A 217 5.74 8.50 16.61
N LYS A 218 4.51 7.97 16.58
CA LYS A 218 4.01 6.96 17.51
C LYS A 218 4.86 5.69 17.52
N VAL A 219 5.28 5.22 16.33
CA VAL A 219 6.03 3.96 16.19
C VAL A 219 7.54 4.17 16.05
N ASN A 220 8.01 5.40 16.20
CA ASN A 220 9.41 5.81 16.00
C ASN A 220 9.96 5.38 14.62
N ALA A 221 9.14 5.57 13.59
CA ALA A 221 9.52 5.31 12.19
C ALA A 221 10.06 6.57 11.52
N LYS A 222 10.78 6.39 10.42
CA LYS A 222 11.21 7.51 9.56
C LYS A 222 10.00 8.07 8.82
N ALA A 223 9.65 9.34 9.10
CA ALA A 223 8.71 10.09 8.28
C ALA A 223 9.42 10.67 7.05
N LEU A 224 8.81 10.52 5.88
CA LEU A 224 9.35 10.96 4.59
C LEU A 224 8.27 11.77 3.84
N GLY A 225 8.23 13.09 4.07
CA GLY A 225 7.38 14.01 3.33
C GLY A 225 8.01 14.43 2.00
N LEU A 226 7.31 14.23 0.89
CA LEU A 226 7.78 14.52 -0.46
C LEU A 226 7.17 15.83 -0.97
N GLU A 227 8.01 16.85 -1.18
CA GLU A 227 7.60 18.12 -1.75
C GLU A 227 7.06 17.98 -3.17
N GLY A 228 6.00 18.71 -3.49
CA GLY A 228 5.41 18.74 -4.84
C GLY A 228 4.60 17.51 -5.24
N HIS A 229 4.49 16.52 -4.35
CA HIS A 229 3.70 15.31 -4.62
C HIS A 229 2.37 15.34 -3.88
N ASP A 230 1.30 15.02 -4.60
CA ASP A 230 -0.03 14.75 -4.07
C ASP A 230 -0.24 13.25 -3.84
N HIS A 231 -1.46 12.87 -3.45
CA HIS A 231 -1.83 11.48 -3.13
C HIS A 231 -1.60 10.49 -4.29
N PHE A 232 -1.65 10.94 -5.54
CA PHE A 232 -1.46 10.08 -6.72
C PHE A 232 -0.03 10.16 -7.25
N THR A 233 0.48 11.36 -7.45
CA THR A 233 1.80 11.58 -8.05
C THR A 233 2.96 11.05 -7.22
N ILE A 234 2.77 10.82 -5.92
CA ILE A 234 3.78 10.22 -5.05
C ILE A 234 4.24 8.83 -5.54
N LEU A 235 3.38 8.05 -6.20
CA LEU A 235 3.75 6.73 -6.72
C LEU A 235 4.75 6.77 -7.87
N GLU A 236 4.89 7.90 -8.56
CA GLU A 236 5.93 8.10 -9.57
C GLU A 236 7.34 7.97 -8.96
N GLU A 237 7.49 8.30 -7.68
CA GLU A 237 8.73 8.17 -6.94
C GLU A 237 9.12 6.70 -6.64
N LEU A 238 8.17 5.77 -6.72
CA LEU A 238 8.43 4.33 -6.65
C LEU A 238 8.61 3.73 -8.05
N ALA A 239 7.90 4.24 -9.06
CA ALA A 239 8.02 3.81 -10.45
C ALA A 239 9.35 4.27 -11.08
N SER A 240 9.93 5.36 -10.60
CA SER A 240 11.21 5.88 -11.08
C SER A 240 12.40 5.15 -10.42
N PRO A 241 13.40 4.65 -11.20
CA PRO A 241 14.62 4.08 -10.62
C PRO A 241 15.42 5.07 -9.76
N ARG A 242 15.29 6.37 -10.03
CA ARG A 242 15.94 7.44 -9.27
C ARG A 242 15.02 8.12 -8.27
N GLY A 243 13.82 7.63 -8.12
CA GLY A 243 12.81 8.20 -7.22
C GLY A 243 13.16 8.06 -5.74
N THR A 244 12.61 8.95 -4.95
CA THR A 244 12.86 9.01 -3.50
C THR A 244 12.32 7.77 -2.78
N LEU A 245 11.17 7.25 -3.21
CA LEU A 245 10.59 6.02 -2.65
C LEU A 245 11.41 4.79 -3.04
N THR A 246 11.95 4.74 -4.28
CA THR A 246 12.87 3.67 -4.69
C THR A 246 14.15 3.70 -3.88
N ARG A 247 14.74 4.88 -3.62
CA ARG A 247 15.90 5.01 -2.73
C ARG A 247 15.58 4.60 -1.28
N ALA A 248 14.38 4.94 -0.79
CA ALA A 248 13.96 4.51 0.54
C ALA A 248 13.82 2.97 0.61
N LEU A 249 13.28 2.34 -0.42
CA LEU A 249 13.19 0.89 -0.55
C LEU A 249 14.58 0.23 -0.54
N LEU A 250 15.54 0.76 -1.30
CA LEU A 250 16.92 0.26 -1.30
C LEU A 250 17.53 0.29 0.12
N GLY A 251 17.35 1.38 0.85
CA GLY A 251 17.80 1.47 2.24
C GLY A 251 17.14 0.44 3.19
N LEU A 252 15.93 -0.04 2.87
CA LEU A 252 15.23 -1.08 3.64
C LEU A 252 15.68 -2.50 3.29
N THR A 253 16.31 -2.70 2.13
CA THR A 253 16.88 -4.00 1.69
C THR A 253 18.39 -4.09 1.93
N GLY A 254 19.01 -3.14 2.61
CA GLY A 254 20.45 -3.14 2.88
C GLY A 254 21.32 -2.97 1.63
N ARG A 255 20.80 -2.41 0.55
CA ARG A 255 21.45 -2.18 -0.74
C ARG A 255 21.79 -0.72 -0.97
#